data_a03398e14de8d0e3238e19cd2651895f
#
_entry.id   a03398e14de8d0e3238e19cd2651895f
#
_cell.length_a   1.000
_cell.length_b   1.000
_cell.length_c   1.000
_cell.angle_alpha   90.00
_cell.angle_beta   90.00
_cell.angle_gamma   90.00
#
_symmetry.space_group_name_H-M   'P 1'
#
loop_
_entity.id
_entity.type
_entity.pdbx_description
1 polymer ?
#
loop_
_entity_poly.entity_id
_entity_poly.type
_entity_poly.pdbx_seq_one_letter_code
_entity_poly.pdbx_strand_id
1 'polypeptide(L)'
;MSRIGNKTITIPAGCEVTVSDKNEVTVKGPKGTLTRQFSPLIEIKVEGAEVKCVRANEAKQTKQLHGTTRALINNMIVGTTEGFKKQLDIVGIGYRAALQGKVLNLVLGYSHEINYEIEEGITVEVPNNTTIVVSGVDKQRVGEVAAQIRGFRKPEPYKGKGIKYSDEVINRKEGKTAA
;
A
#
# COMPACT_ATOMS: atom_id res chain seq x y z
N MET A 1 20.77 -2.62 -18.43
CA MET A 1 19.62 -1.74 -18.73
C MET A 1 18.47 -2.08 -17.78
N SER A 2 17.71 -1.07 -17.29
CA SER A 2 16.53 -1.32 -16.43
C SER A 2 15.32 -1.63 -17.30
N ARG A 3 14.87 -2.88 -17.34
CA ARG A 3 13.65 -3.28 -18.09
C ARG A 3 12.41 -2.55 -17.57
N ILE A 4 12.34 -2.30 -16.24
CA ILE A 4 11.23 -1.62 -15.60
C ILE A 4 11.23 -0.12 -15.94
N GLY A 5 12.38 0.56 -15.86
CA GLY A 5 12.49 1.99 -16.10
C GLY A 5 12.17 2.39 -17.54
N ASN A 6 12.53 1.57 -18.52
CA ASN A 6 12.30 1.83 -19.94
C ASN A 6 10.85 1.58 -20.40
N LYS A 7 10.03 0.94 -19.56
CA LYS A 7 8.64 0.66 -19.91
C LYS A 7 7.81 1.95 -19.80
N THR A 8 7.17 2.38 -20.88
CA THR A 8 6.23 3.49 -20.86
C THR A 8 5.06 3.24 -19.92
N ILE A 9 4.49 4.30 -19.38
CA ILE A 9 3.30 4.24 -18.54
C ILE A 9 2.17 4.88 -19.34
N THR A 10 1.09 4.15 -19.57
CA THR A 10 -0.11 4.66 -20.21
C THR A 10 -0.97 5.40 -19.17
N ILE A 11 -1.40 6.61 -19.51
CA ILE A 11 -2.34 7.41 -18.71
C ILE A 11 -3.76 6.97 -19.10
N PRO A 12 -4.54 6.38 -18.18
CA PRO A 12 -5.92 5.99 -18.49
C PRO A 12 -6.82 7.22 -18.63
N ALA A 13 -7.94 7.06 -19.33
CA ALA A 13 -8.94 8.12 -19.47
C ALA A 13 -9.45 8.57 -18.10
N GLY A 14 -9.55 9.90 -17.92
CA GLY A 14 -9.94 10.50 -16.64
C GLY A 14 -8.82 10.70 -15.63
N CYS A 15 -7.57 10.41 -16.01
CA CYS A 15 -6.38 10.72 -15.23
C CYS A 15 -5.56 11.82 -15.91
N GLU A 16 -5.09 12.78 -15.13
CA GLU A 16 -4.23 13.87 -15.58
C GLU A 16 -2.89 13.80 -14.83
N VAL A 17 -1.80 13.90 -15.56
CA VAL A 17 -0.45 13.91 -15.01
C VAL A 17 0.24 15.20 -15.38
N THR A 18 0.66 15.96 -14.38
CA THR A 18 1.41 17.21 -14.55
C THR A 18 2.78 17.09 -13.89
N VAL A 19 3.78 17.68 -14.51
CA VAL A 19 5.17 17.71 -14.00
C VAL A 19 5.61 19.15 -13.90
N SER A 20 6.07 19.56 -12.71
CA SER A 20 6.61 20.89 -12.49
C SER A 20 8.11 20.96 -12.82
N ASP A 21 8.65 22.20 -12.97
CA ASP A 21 10.07 22.44 -13.23
C ASP A 21 11.00 21.86 -12.14
N LYS A 22 10.49 21.64 -10.93
CA LYS A 22 11.23 21.03 -9.81
C LYS A 22 11.16 19.49 -9.81
N ASN A 23 10.68 18.87 -10.90
CA ASN A 23 10.47 17.44 -11.02
C ASN A 23 9.46 16.88 -9.99
N GLU A 24 8.49 17.71 -9.62
CA GLU A 24 7.35 17.30 -8.81
C GLU A 24 6.23 16.84 -9.73
N VAL A 25 5.77 15.63 -9.53
CA VAL A 25 4.71 14.99 -10.32
C VAL A 25 3.41 15.03 -9.53
N THR A 26 2.39 15.63 -10.13
CA THR A 26 1.02 15.61 -9.62
C THR A 26 0.17 14.76 -10.53
N VAL A 27 -0.48 13.76 -9.95
CA VAL A 27 -1.42 12.86 -10.64
C VAL A 27 -2.80 13.09 -10.07
N LYS A 28 -3.73 13.52 -10.92
CA LYS A 28 -5.14 13.75 -10.58
C LYS A 28 -6.01 12.71 -11.26
N GLY A 29 -6.81 12.00 -10.51
CA GLY A 29 -7.73 10.99 -11.02
C GLY A 29 -9.08 11.03 -10.32
N PRO A 30 -10.00 10.13 -10.67
CA PRO A 30 -11.37 10.11 -10.14
C PRO A 30 -11.44 9.84 -8.62
N LYS A 31 -10.44 9.16 -8.05
CA LYS A 31 -10.41 8.84 -6.61
C LYS A 31 -9.62 9.82 -5.76
N GLY A 32 -8.88 10.72 -6.37
CA GLY A 32 -8.12 11.73 -5.64
C GLY A 32 -6.90 12.24 -6.41
N THR A 33 -6.10 13.03 -5.71
CA THR A 33 -4.88 13.63 -6.25
C THR A 33 -3.70 13.23 -5.38
N LEU A 34 -2.62 12.82 -6.02
CA LEU A 34 -1.33 12.53 -5.37
C LEU A 34 -0.25 13.43 -5.96
N THR A 35 0.57 14.01 -5.09
CA THR A 35 1.73 14.81 -5.48
C THR A 35 2.97 14.23 -4.84
N ARG A 36 4.04 14.10 -5.63
CA ARG A 36 5.32 13.59 -5.14
C ARG A 36 6.48 14.22 -5.88
N GLN A 37 7.51 14.59 -5.14
CA GLN A 37 8.77 15.07 -5.69
C GLN A 37 9.71 13.91 -6.01
N PHE A 38 10.33 13.95 -7.19
CA PHE A 38 11.30 12.96 -7.65
C PHE A 38 12.68 13.56 -7.81
N SER A 39 13.69 12.70 -7.89
CA SER A 39 15.08 13.11 -8.08
C SER A 39 15.27 13.78 -9.44
N PRO A 40 16.03 14.91 -9.52
CA PRO A 40 16.34 15.58 -10.78
C PRO A 40 17.22 14.75 -11.73
N LEU A 41 17.80 13.64 -11.24
CA LEU A 41 18.57 12.70 -12.07
C LEU A 41 17.70 11.90 -13.06
N ILE A 42 16.38 11.93 -12.89
CA ILE A 42 15.41 11.27 -13.76
C ILE A 42 14.49 12.33 -14.34
N GLU A 43 14.60 12.57 -15.62
CA GLU A 43 13.70 13.45 -16.37
C GLU A 43 12.38 12.70 -16.63
N ILE A 44 11.25 13.34 -16.33
CA ILE A 44 9.92 12.78 -16.51
C ILE A 44 9.24 13.54 -17.64
N LYS A 45 8.96 12.85 -18.75
CA LYS A 45 8.31 13.41 -19.93
C LYS A 45 6.89 12.88 -20.06
N VAL A 46 5.95 13.79 -20.24
CA VAL A 46 4.55 13.46 -20.53
C VAL A 46 4.33 13.74 -22.03
N GLU A 47 4.07 12.69 -22.80
CA GLU A 47 3.84 12.75 -24.25
C GLU A 47 2.42 12.24 -24.55
N GLY A 48 1.46 13.16 -24.63
CA GLY A 48 0.06 12.79 -24.84
C GLY A 48 -0.49 11.89 -23.73
N ALA A 49 -0.82 10.65 -24.06
CA ALA A 49 -1.34 9.65 -23.12
C ALA A 49 -0.26 8.74 -22.50
N GLU A 50 1.01 9.09 -22.62
CA GLU A 50 2.12 8.27 -22.12
C GLU A 50 3.07 9.10 -21.25
N VAL A 51 3.59 8.45 -20.18
CA VAL A 51 4.67 8.99 -19.35
C VAL A 51 5.93 8.16 -19.57
N LYS A 52 7.03 8.84 -19.87
CA LYS A 52 8.36 8.27 -20.04
C LYS A 52 9.32 8.82 -18.99
N CYS A 53 10.10 7.95 -18.37
CA CYS A 53 11.19 8.33 -17.50
C CYS A 53 12.52 8.20 -18.25
N VAL A 54 13.32 9.25 -18.27
CA VAL A 54 14.63 9.29 -18.93
C VAL A 54 15.69 9.55 -17.89
N ARG A 55 16.75 8.74 -17.88
CA ARG A 55 17.86 8.92 -16.95
C ARG A 55 18.93 9.86 -17.51
N ALA A 56 19.46 10.73 -16.66
CA ALA A 56 20.48 11.71 -17.06
C ALA A 56 21.84 11.07 -17.38
N ASN A 57 22.19 9.95 -16.75
CA ASN A 57 23.48 9.27 -16.91
C ASN A 57 23.39 7.76 -16.62
N GLU A 58 24.50 7.02 -16.84
CA GLU A 58 24.60 5.58 -16.64
C GLU A 58 25.15 5.18 -15.24
N ALA A 59 25.20 6.10 -14.27
CA ALA A 59 25.64 5.82 -12.92
C ALA A 59 24.74 4.77 -12.24
N LYS A 60 25.30 3.98 -11.33
CA LYS A 60 24.59 2.92 -10.60
C LYS A 60 23.35 3.47 -9.87
N GLN A 61 23.50 4.60 -9.19
CA GLN A 61 22.41 5.27 -8.47
C GLN A 61 21.29 5.70 -9.41
N THR A 62 21.63 6.31 -10.55
CA THR A 62 20.64 6.75 -11.54
C THR A 62 19.86 5.58 -12.15
N LYS A 63 20.53 4.44 -12.39
CA LYS A 63 19.87 3.21 -12.84
C LYS A 63 18.87 2.67 -11.81
N GLN A 64 19.19 2.74 -10.53
CA GLN A 64 18.30 2.34 -9.43
C GLN A 64 17.09 3.27 -9.36
N LEU A 65 17.33 4.59 -9.35
CA LEU A 65 16.28 5.60 -9.30
C LEU A 65 15.33 5.53 -10.51
N HIS A 66 15.86 5.21 -11.69
CA HIS A 66 15.05 5.10 -12.92
C HIS A 66 13.90 4.09 -12.78
N GLY A 67 14.19 2.89 -12.30
CA GLY A 67 13.16 1.87 -12.07
C GLY A 67 12.19 2.23 -10.95
N THR A 68 12.70 2.79 -9.86
CA THR A 68 11.90 3.20 -8.70
C THR A 68 10.95 4.34 -9.06
N THR A 69 11.46 5.39 -9.72
CA THR A 69 10.63 6.54 -10.16
C THR A 69 9.48 6.10 -11.06
N ARG A 70 9.79 5.28 -12.07
CA ARG A 70 8.78 4.73 -12.97
C ARG A 70 7.71 3.94 -12.21
N ALA A 71 8.11 3.06 -11.29
CA ALA A 71 7.20 2.23 -10.51
C ALA A 71 6.30 3.08 -9.59
N LEU A 72 6.86 4.13 -8.98
CA LEU A 72 6.10 5.04 -8.12
C LEU A 72 5.07 5.85 -8.90
N ILE A 73 5.44 6.40 -10.07
CA ILE A 73 4.49 7.12 -10.93
C ILE A 73 3.37 6.19 -11.38
N ASN A 74 3.68 4.96 -11.78
CA ASN A 74 2.67 3.98 -12.13
C ASN A 74 1.73 3.66 -10.96
N ASN A 75 2.27 3.54 -9.74
CA ASN A 75 1.44 3.35 -8.55
C ASN A 75 0.54 4.57 -8.27
N MET A 76 1.02 5.79 -8.49
CA MET A 76 0.20 6.99 -8.34
C MET A 76 -0.95 7.00 -9.35
N ILE A 77 -0.71 6.65 -10.60
CA ILE A 77 -1.76 6.57 -11.63
C ILE A 77 -2.80 5.50 -11.28
N VAL A 78 -2.38 4.27 -10.98
CA VAL A 78 -3.29 3.19 -10.56
C VAL A 78 -4.06 3.57 -9.29
N GLY A 79 -3.38 4.19 -8.32
CA GLY A 79 -4.01 4.59 -7.06
C GLY A 79 -5.08 5.65 -7.23
N THR A 80 -4.84 6.66 -8.06
CA THR A 80 -5.82 7.73 -8.33
C THR A 80 -6.98 7.29 -9.20
N THR A 81 -6.84 6.19 -9.96
CA THR A 81 -7.89 5.64 -10.84
C THR A 81 -8.65 4.49 -10.16
N GLU A 82 -7.98 3.40 -9.83
CA GLU A 82 -8.59 2.19 -9.26
C GLU A 82 -8.56 2.18 -7.74
N GLY A 83 -7.55 2.81 -7.14
CA GLY A 83 -7.24 2.73 -5.72
C GLY A 83 -6.57 1.41 -5.34
N PHE A 84 -6.09 1.35 -4.11
CA PHE A 84 -5.49 0.15 -3.55
C PHE A 84 -6.32 -0.38 -2.40
N LYS A 85 -6.38 -1.71 -2.27
CA LYS A 85 -7.04 -2.40 -1.16
C LYS A 85 -6.12 -3.48 -0.61
N LYS A 86 -6.11 -3.63 0.72
CA LYS A 86 -5.49 -4.74 1.43
C LYS A 86 -6.49 -5.30 2.43
N GLN A 87 -6.71 -6.60 2.36
CA GLN A 87 -7.58 -7.31 3.30
C GLN A 87 -6.74 -8.02 4.35
N LEU A 88 -7.20 -7.93 5.59
CA LEU A 88 -6.65 -8.60 6.75
C LEU A 88 -7.72 -9.48 7.37
N ASP A 89 -7.35 -10.70 7.73
CA ASP A 89 -8.21 -11.67 8.38
C ASP A 89 -7.73 -11.90 9.82
N ILE A 90 -8.65 -11.85 10.75
CA ILE A 90 -8.42 -12.08 12.18
C ILE A 90 -8.75 -13.53 12.49
N VAL A 91 -7.80 -14.25 13.03
CA VAL A 91 -7.94 -15.65 13.44
C VAL A 91 -7.76 -15.75 14.94
N GLY A 92 -8.74 -16.29 15.64
CA GLY A 92 -8.69 -16.52 17.09
C GLY A 92 -10.07 -16.50 17.74
N ILE A 93 -10.28 -17.38 18.73
CA ILE A 93 -11.55 -17.42 19.48
C ILE A 93 -11.67 -16.13 20.30
N GLY A 94 -12.77 -15.41 20.15
CA GLY A 94 -13.02 -14.16 20.86
C GLY A 94 -12.28 -12.93 20.28
N TYR A 95 -11.47 -13.08 19.22
CA TYR A 95 -10.85 -11.96 18.54
C TYR A 95 -11.88 -11.27 17.64
N ARG A 96 -11.91 -9.96 17.69
CA ARG A 96 -12.87 -9.16 16.90
C ARG A 96 -12.35 -7.78 16.59
N ALA A 97 -12.82 -7.22 15.49
CA ALA A 97 -12.64 -5.83 15.11
C ALA A 97 -14.00 -5.13 15.06
N ALA A 98 -14.04 -3.87 15.40
CA ALA A 98 -15.19 -2.99 15.22
C ALA A 98 -14.71 -1.60 14.82
N LEU A 99 -15.43 -0.94 13.94
CA LEU A 99 -15.15 0.42 13.53
C LEU A 99 -16.12 1.39 14.23
N GLN A 100 -15.57 2.40 14.90
CA GLN A 100 -16.32 3.47 15.56
C GLN A 100 -15.85 4.83 14.99
N GLY A 101 -16.54 5.31 13.98
CA GLY A 101 -16.15 6.53 13.28
C GLY A 101 -14.77 6.38 12.62
N LYS A 102 -13.78 7.13 13.07
CA LYS A 102 -12.38 7.06 12.59
C LYS A 102 -11.46 6.17 13.45
N VAL A 103 -12.01 5.45 14.44
CA VAL A 103 -11.23 4.61 15.34
C VAL A 103 -11.57 3.14 15.08
N LEU A 104 -10.55 2.34 14.81
CA LEU A 104 -10.62 0.90 14.69
C LEU A 104 -10.33 0.28 16.05
N ASN A 105 -11.34 -0.34 16.67
CA ASN A 105 -11.24 -1.04 17.95
C ASN A 105 -10.96 -2.51 17.71
N LEU A 106 -9.91 -3.04 18.33
CA LEU A 106 -9.44 -4.40 18.16
C LEU A 106 -9.40 -5.12 19.51
N VAL A 107 -10.10 -6.24 19.62
CA VAL A 107 -10.01 -7.18 20.74
C VAL A 107 -9.21 -8.38 20.26
N LEU A 108 -7.98 -8.51 20.73
CA LEU A 108 -7.01 -9.50 20.25
C LEU A 108 -6.48 -10.43 21.35
N GLY A 109 -7.25 -10.65 22.42
CA GLY A 109 -6.86 -11.50 23.54
C GLY A 109 -5.82 -10.89 24.46
N TYR A 110 -5.74 -9.56 24.50
CA TYR A 110 -5.06 -8.78 25.55
C TYR A 110 -6.05 -8.40 26.65
N SER A 111 -5.56 -7.97 27.80
CA SER A 111 -6.40 -7.47 28.91
C SER A 111 -7.09 -6.13 28.61
N HIS A 112 -6.70 -5.45 27.54
CA HIS A 112 -7.23 -4.17 27.09
C HIS A 112 -7.57 -4.22 25.60
N GLU A 113 -8.46 -3.37 25.18
CA GLU A 113 -8.76 -3.13 23.75
C GLU A 113 -7.69 -2.24 23.13
N ILE A 114 -7.39 -2.46 21.86
CA ILE A 114 -6.48 -1.63 21.08
C ILE A 114 -7.33 -0.69 20.24
N ASN A 115 -7.12 0.61 20.41
CA ASN A 115 -7.78 1.65 19.64
C ASN A 115 -6.77 2.22 18.65
N TYR A 116 -7.05 2.09 17.36
CA TYR A 116 -6.20 2.61 16.29
C TYR A 116 -6.92 3.73 15.54
N GLU A 117 -6.38 4.93 15.56
CA GLU A 117 -6.91 6.07 14.82
C GLU A 117 -6.52 5.95 13.34
N ILE A 118 -7.53 6.05 12.46
CA ILE A 118 -7.35 5.93 11.02
C ILE A 118 -6.86 7.28 10.49
N GLU A 119 -5.75 7.25 9.76
CA GLU A 119 -5.15 8.41 9.12
C GLU A 119 -6.03 8.97 8.00
N GLU A 120 -5.86 10.27 7.71
CA GLU A 120 -6.53 10.91 6.57
C GLU A 120 -6.06 10.31 5.23
N GLY A 121 -6.99 10.15 4.30
CA GLY A 121 -6.73 9.53 2.99
C GLY A 121 -6.76 8.01 2.98
N ILE A 122 -6.98 7.37 4.14
CA ILE A 122 -7.19 5.93 4.28
C ILE A 122 -8.63 5.66 4.72
N THR A 123 -9.25 4.69 4.09
CA THR A 123 -10.57 4.17 4.48
C THR A 123 -10.41 2.76 5.00
N VAL A 124 -10.95 2.50 6.19
CA VAL A 124 -10.99 1.16 6.78
C VAL A 124 -12.46 0.72 6.85
N GLU A 125 -12.72 -0.47 6.39
CA GLU A 125 -14.03 -1.11 6.45
C GLU A 125 -13.92 -2.42 7.22
N VAL A 126 -14.93 -2.72 8.01
CA VAL A 126 -15.03 -3.97 8.80
C VAL A 126 -16.32 -4.69 8.39
N PRO A 127 -16.32 -5.39 7.25
CA PRO A 127 -17.52 -6.07 6.76
C PRO A 127 -18.00 -7.17 7.72
N ASN A 128 -17.05 -7.82 8.40
CA ASN A 128 -17.31 -8.82 9.44
C ASN A 128 -16.36 -8.57 10.62
N ASN A 129 -16.73 -8.97 11.81
CA ASN A 129 -15.90 -8.81 13.02
C ASN A 129 -14.50 -9.43 12.93
N THR A 130 -14.26 -10.25 11.91
CA THR A 130 -12.98 -10.96 11.68
C THR A 130 -12.28 -10.54 10.41
N THR A 131 -12.82 -9.57 9.67
CA THR A 131 -12.23 -9.12 8.39
C THR A 131 -12.11 -7.60 8.40
N ILE A 132 -10.92 -7.11 8.08
CA ILE A 132 -10.63 -5.68 7.96
C ILE A 132 -10.16 -5.42 6.53
N VAL A 133 -10.75 -4.44 5.87
CA VAL A 133 -10.35 -3.99 4.53
C VAL A 133 -9.81 -2.57 4.65
N VAL A 134 -8.53 -2.40 4.30
CA VAL A 134 -7.85 -1.11 4.26
C VAL A 134 -7.77 -0.66 2.81
N SER A 135 -8.28 0.52 2.50
CA SER A 135 -8.30 1.07 1.15
C SER A 135 -7.84 2.53 1.11
N GLY A 136 -7.29 2.94 -0.03
CA GLY A 136 -6.82 4.31 -0.22
C GLY A 136 -6.20 4.52 -1.59
N VAL A 137 -5.82 5.76 -1.86
CA VAL A 137 -5.21 6.18 -3.13
C VAL A 137 -3.71 5.88 -3.13
N ASP A 138 -3.02 6.09 -2.01
CA ASP A 138 -1.58 5.84 -1.90
C ASP A 138 -1.29 4.40 -1.47
N LYS A 139 -0.68 3.63 -2.39
CA LYS A 139 -0.25 2.25 -2.15
C LYS A 139 0.66 2.10 -0.93
N GLN A 140 1.56 3.07 -0.73
CA GLN A 140 2.52 3.03 0.36
C GLN A 140 1.81 3.18 1.69
N ARG A 141 0.90 4.15 1.83
CA ARG A 141 0.14 4.38 3.07
C ARG A 141 -0.82 3.24 3.38
N VAL A 142 -1.53 2.73 2.35
CA VAL A 142 -2.40 1.54 2.51
C VAL A 142 -1.60 0.34 3.03
N GLY A 143 -0.40 0.12 2.47
CA GLY A 143 0.47 -0.96 2.91
C GLY A 143 1.01 -0.78 4.32
N GLU A 144 1.37 0.45 4.71
CA GLU A 144 1.87 0.79 6.04
C GLU A 144 0.80 0.61 7.11
N VAL A 145 -0.40 1.17 6.90
CA VAL A 145 -1.54 1.00 7.82
C VAL A 145 -1.91 -0.46 7.99
N ALA A 146 -1.98 -1.22 6.89
CA ALA A 146 -2.24 -2.65 6.97
C ALA A 146 -1.15 -3.41 7.75
N ALA A 147 0.12 -3.03 7.59
CA ALA A 147 1.23 -3.63 8.33
C ALA A 147 1.20 -3.28 9.83
N GLN A 148 0.82 -2.06 10.19
CA GLN A 148 0.63 -1.62 11.58
C GLN A 148 -0.49 -2.42 12.24
N ILE A 149 -1.66 -2.53 11.59
CA ILE A 149 -2.78 -3.31 12.10
C ILE A 149 -2.38 -4.78 12.31
N ARG A 150 -1.71 -5.39 11.32
CA ARG A 150 -1.17 -6.75 11.46
C ARG A 150 -0.12 -6.84 12.58
N GLY A 151 0.64 -5.79 12.80
CA GLY A 151 1.69 -5.70 13.83
C GLY A 151 1.15 -5.81 15.26
N PHE A 152 -0.08 -5.40 15.54
CA PHE A 152 -0.69 -5.50 16.88
C PHE A 152 -0.76 -6.93 17.38
N ARG A 153 -1.05 -7.91 16.52
CA ARG A 153 -0.97 -9.33 16.86
C ARG A 153 -0.63 -10.16 15.63
N LYS A 154 0.67 -10.39 15.41
CA LYS A 154 1.15 -11.24 14.30
C LYS A 154 0.64 -12.68 14.46
N PRO A 155 0.38 -13.39 13.36
CA PRO A 155 -0.07 -14.78 13.44
C PRO A 155 0.99 -15.67 14.07
N GLU A 156 0.59 -16.51 15.00
CA GLU A 156 1.46 -17.48 15.66
C GLU A 156 1.67 -18.74 14.79
N PRO A 157 2.80 -19.44 14.93
CA PRO A 157 3.11 -20.58 14.07
C PRO A 157 2.40 -21.88 14.43
N TYR A 158 1.70 -21.98 15.57
CA TYR A 158 1.07 -23.25 16.00
C TYR A 158 -0.39 -23.34 15.56
N LYS A 159 -1.26 -22.49 16.11
CA LYS A 159 -2.71 -22.46 15.78
C LYS A 159 -3.04 -21.36 14.76
N GLY A 160 -2.08 -20.50 14.40
CA GLY A 160 -2.26 -19.41 13.45
C GLY A 160 -3.11 -18.25 13.98
N LYS A 161 -3.25 -18.11 15.32
CA LYS A 161 -4.01 -17.03 15.93
C LYS A 161 -3.28 -15.69 15.72
N GLY A 162 -4.00 -14.66 15.35
CA GLY A 162 -3.48 -13.32 15.08
C GLY A 162 -4.15 -12.69 13.87
N ILE A 163 -3.59 -11.59 13.40
CA ILE A 163 -4.01 -10.87 12.19
C ILE A 163 -3.05 -11.24 11.06
N LYS A 164 -3.57 -11.73 9.94
CA LYS A 164 -2.81 -12.07 8.75
C LYS A 164 -3.37 -11.34 7.53
N TYR A 165 -2.57 -11.20 6.47
CA TYR A 165 -3.12 -10.82 5.17
C TYR A 165 -3.97 -11.97 4.62
N SER A 166 -4.98 -11.66 3.82
CA SER A 166 -5.86 -12.67 3.20
C SER A 166 -5.10 -13.65 2.30
N ASP A 167 -4.03 -13.16 1.64
CA ASP A 167 -3.13 -13.92 0.77
C ASP A 167 -1.94 -14.57 1.53
N GLU A 168 -1.82 -14.37 2.84
CA GLU A 168 -0.70 -14.87 3.65
C GLU A 168 -0.91 -16.34 4.05
N VAL A 169 0.02 -17.19 3.65
CA VAL A 169 0.08 -18.59 4.08
C VAL A 169 0.98 -18.70 5.31
N ILE A 170 0.42 -19.17 6.43
CA ILE A 170 1.17 -19.36 7.66
C ILE A 170 1.76 -20.77 7.70
N ASN A 171 3.08 -20.87 7.73
CA ASN A 171 3.79 -22.13 7.91
C ASN A 171 3.61 -22.57 9.38
N ARG A 172 2.68 -23.50 9.61
CA ARG A 172 2.41 -24.01 10.95
C ARG A 172 3.47 -25.03 11.36
N LYS A 173 3.85 -24.96 12.64
CA LYS A 173 4.73 -25.91 13.30
C LYS A 173 3.88 -26.86 14.17
N GLU A 174 4.28 -28.10 14.27
CA GLU A 174 3.71 -29.03 15.24
C GLU A 174 4.22 -28.68 16.64
N GLY A 175 3.32 -28.71 17.63
CA GLY A 175 3.70 -28.57 19.03
C GLY A 175 4.47 -29.82 19.52
N LYS A 176 5.21 -29.70 20.61
CA LYS A 176 5.82 -30.85 21.24
C LYS A 176 4.70 -31.83 21.66
N THR A 177 4.75 -33.03 21.16
CA THR A 177 3.93 -34.13 21.68
C THR A 177 4.48 -34.48 23.08
N ALA A 178 3.62 -34.41 24.10
CA ALA A 178 4.00 -34.98 25.41
C ALA A 178 4.20 -36.50 25.23
N ALA A 179 5.39 -36.99 25.53
CA ALA A 179 5.67 -38.41 25.62
C ALA A 179 5.02 -38.97 26.86
#